data_1d6dae91cb4d6a4df579fe64e8d9c3d3
#
_entry.id   1d6dae91cb4d6a4df579fe64e8d9c3d3
#
_cell.length_a   1.000
_cell.length_b   1.000
_cell.length_c   1.000
_cell.angle_alpha   90.00
_cell.angle_beta   90.00
_cell.angle_gamma   90.00
#
_symmetry.space_group_name_H-M   'P 1'
#
loop_
_entity.id
_entity.type
_entity.pdbx_description
1 polymer ?
#
loop_
_entity_poly.entity_id
_entity_poly.type
_entity_poly.pdbx_seq_one_letter_code
_entity_poly.pdbx_strand_id
1 'polypeptide(L)'
;MFAFAIDDKYPVTKNHKLIIPRRHVRSFFELGNAEYKGVLELLKKEKEELSRKDATISAFNVGINDGKDSGQTIIHCHIHLIPRRKDDVSDPTGGVRGVFPEKRKYP
;
A
#
# COMPACT_ATOMS: atom_id res chain seq x y z
N MET A 1 -3.52 -19.12 6.52
CA MET A 1 -3.33 -17.86 5.79
C MET A 1 -2.56 -16.88 6.65
N PHE A 2 -1.53 -16.26 6.07
CA PHE A 2 -0.59 -15.41 6.80
C PHE A 2 -0.97 -13.91 6.83
N ALA A 3 -1.91 -13.48 6.01
CA ALA A 3 -2.30 -12.08 5.91
C ALA A 3 -3.78 -11.94 5.59
N PHE A 4 -4.32 -10.75 5.83
CA PHE A 4 -5.69 -10.41 5.48
C PHE A 4 -5.73 -8.98 4.93
N ALA A 5 -6.79 -8.66 4.20
CA ALA A 5 -6.99 -7.36 3.59
C ALA A 5 -8.22 -6.67 4.21
N ILE A 6 -8.09 -5.38 4.45
CA ILE A 6 -9.23 -4.55 4.90
C ILE A 6 -9.24 -3.25 4.09
N ASP A 7 -10.38 -2.58 4.09
CA ASP A 7 -10.46 -1.23 3.56
C ASP A 7 -9.78 -0.26 4.53
N ASP A 8 -9.02 0.69 4.01
CA ASP A 8 -8.50 1.77 4.85
C ASP A 8 -9.70 2.61 5.31
N LYS A 9 -9.74 2.90 6.60
CA LYS A 9 -10.83 3.69 7.20
C LYS A 9 -10.82 5.15 6.71
N TYR A 10 -9.65 5.64 6.32
CA TYR A 10 -9.47 7.00 5.80
C TYR A 10 -8.80 6.93 4.43
N PRO A 11 -9.52 6.40 3.42
CA PRO A 11 -8.90 6.12 2.13
C PRO A 11 -8.43 7.40 1.44
N VAL A 12 -7.21 7.36 0.88
CA VAL A 12 -6.71 8.49 0.09
C VAL A 12 -7.28 8.48 -1.32
N THR A 13 -7.67 7.29 -1.81
CA THR A 13 -8.46 7.12 -3.03
C THR A 13 -9.52 6.06 -2.78
N LYS A 14 -10.53 6.02 -3.64
CA LYS A 14 -11.57 4.99 -3.55
C LYS A 14 -10.94 3.60 -3.63
N ASN A 15 -11.32 2.73 -2.71
CA ASN A 15 -10.87 1.34 -2.60
C ASN A 15 -9.41 1.17 -2.16
N HIS A 16 -8.87 2.16 -1.46
CA HIS A 16 -7.59 2.04 -0.78
C HIS A 16 -7.65 0.89 0.23
N LYS A 17 -6.75 -0.09 0.09
CA LYS A 17 -6.70 -1.28 0.93
C LYS A 17 -5.46 -1.31 1.79
N LEU A 18 -5.59 -2.01 2.92
CA LEU A 18 -4.45 -2.37 3.77
C LEU A 18 -4.29 -3.88 3.74
N ILE A 19 -3.06 -4.33 3.56
CA ILE A 19 -2.68 -5.74 3.67
C ILE A 19 -1.94 -5.89 4.99
N ILE A 20 -2.43 -6.78 5.84
CA ILE A 20 -1.96 -6.87 7.22
C ILE A 20 -1.53 -8.30 7.52
N PRO A 21 -0.26 -8.52 7.94
CA PRO A 21 0.15 -9.84 8.44
C PRO A 21 -0.67 -10.22 9.66
N ARG A 22 -1.07 -11.50 9.78
CA ARG A 22 -1.86 -11.93 10.93
C ARG A 22 -1.06 -11.89 12.21
N ARG A 23 0.23 -12.27 12.15
CA ARG A 23 1.09 -12.19 13.31
C ARG A 23 1.33 -10.72 13.66
N HIS A 24 1.20 -10.38 14.92
CA HIS A 24 1.33 -8.99 15.38
C HIS A 24 2.82 -8.61 15.46
N VAL A 25 3.32 -7.99 14.41
CA VAL A 25 4.68 -7.43 14.34
C VAL A 25 4.60 -5.97 13.98
N ARG A 26 5.56 -5.21 14.48
CA ARG A 26 5.65 -3.77 14.19
C ARG A 26 6.23 -3.52 12.81
N SER A 27 7.31 -4.21 12.48
CA SER A 27 8.12 -3.94 11.31
C SER A 27 7.89 -4.98 10.21
N PHE A 28 7.78 -4.49 8.97
CA PHE A 28 7.78 -5.33 7.79
C PHE A 28 9.03 -6.21 7.72
N PHE A 29 10.15 -5.71 8.24
CA PHE A 29 11.42 -6.44 8.20
C PHE A 29 11.51 -7.58 9.22
N GLU A 30 10.52 -7.70 10.11
CA GLU A 30 10.45 -8.81 11.06
C GLU A 30 9.65 -10.00 10.54
N LEU A 31 9.10 -9.93 9.33
CA LEU A 31 8.31 -11.02 8.75
C LEU A 31 9.22 -12.17 8.31
N GLY A 32 8.70 -13.39 8.39
CA GLY A 32 9.36 -14.56 7.86
C GLY A 32 9.03 -14.77 6.38
N ASN A 33 9.77 -15.66 5.72
CA ASN A 33 9.60 -15.92 4.29
C ASN A 33 8.18 -16.35 3.90
N ALA A 34 7.54 -17.20 4.68
CA ALA A 34 6.17 -17.63 4.42
C ALA A 34 5.20 -16.46 4.54
N GLU A 35 5.46 -15.53 5.46
CA GLU A 35 4.64 -14.33 5.64
C GLU A 35 4.80 -13.37 4.46
N TYR A 36 6.04 -13.16 3.99
CA TYR A 36 6.27 -12.34 2.79
C TYR A 36 5.54 -12.91 1.58
N LYS A 37 5.61 -14.22 1.41
CA LYS A 37 4.90 -14.89 0.31
C LYS A 37 3.40 -14.68 0.41
N GLY A 38 2.84 -14.84 1.61
CA GLY A 38 1.40 -14.63 1.84
C GLY A 38 0.97 -13.18 1.56
N VAL A 39 1.77 -12.22 1.99
CA VAL A 39 1.52 -10.79 1.72
C VAL A 39 1.53 -10.53 0.21
N LEU A 40 2.54 -11.03 -0.49
CA LEU A 40 2.66 -10.83 -1.93
C LEU A 40 1.49 -11.45 -2.70
N GLU A 41 1.12 -12.67 -2.35
CA GLU A 41 -0.01 -13.36 -2.98
C GLU A 41 -1.31 -12.58 -2.77
N LEU A 42 -1.53 -12.07 -1.57
CA LEU A 42 -2.73 -11.30 -1.26
C LEU A 42 -2.73 -9.94 -1.97
N LEU A 43 -1.58 -9.26 -2.06
CA LEU A 43 -1.45 -8.03 -2.85
C LEU A 43 -1.87 -8.24 -4.29
N LYS A 44 -1.37 -9.31 -4.91
CA LYS A 44 -1.71 -9.64 -6.30
C LYS A 44 -3.20 -9.92 -6.46
N LYS A 45 -3.77 -10.68 -5.53
CA LYS A 45 -5.19 -11.03 -5.56
C LYS A 45 -6.06 -9.77 -5.43
N GLU A 46 -5.77 -8.91 -4.47
CA GLU A 46 -6.52 -7.68 -4.25
C GLU A 46 -6.40 -6.73 -5.43
N LYS A 47 -5.21 -6.59 -5.99
CA LYS A 47 -4.98 -5.80 -7.20
C LYS A 47 -5.86 -6.29 -8.35
N GLU A 48 -5.89 -7.58 -8.58
CA GLU A 48 -6.68 -8.18 -9.67
C GLU A 48 -8.18 -7.98 -9.47
N GLU A 49 -8.66 -8.20 -8.24
CA GLU A 49 -10.07 -8.01 -7.92
C GLU A 49 -10.51 -6.56 -8.07
N LEU A 50 -9.70 -5.61 -7.58
CA LEU A 50 -10.02 -4.19 -7.71
C LEU A 50 -10.03 -3.76 -9.17
N SER A 51 -9.04 -4.20 -9.95
CA SER A 51 -8.94 -3.85 -11.38
C SER A 51 -10.12 -4.40 -12.18
N ARG A 52 -10.61 -5.58 -11.80
CA ARG A 52 -11.76 -6.19 -12.46
C ARG A 52 -13.06 -5.47 -12.12
N LYS A 53 -13.19 -5.02 -10.87
CA LYS A 53 -14.41 -4.33 -10.40
C LYS A 53 -14.50 -2.89 -10.87
N ASP A 54 -13.38 -2.24 -11.10
CA ASP A 54 -13.34 -0.82 -11.43
C ASP A 54 -12.35 -0.58 -12.57
N ALA A 55 -12.90 -0.42 -13.77
CA ALA A 55 -12.11 -0.22 -14.98
C ALA A 55 -11.40 1.15 -15.01
N THR A 56 -11.74 2.07 -14.11
CA THR A 56 -11.05 3.37 -14.04
C THR A 56 -9.69 3.28 -13.35
N ILE A 57 -9.42 2.18 -12.65
CA ILE A 57 -8.11 1.98 -12.03
C ILE A 57 -7.09 1.66 -13.11
N SER A 58 -6.05 2.48 -13.19
CA SER A 58 -5.00 2.33 -14.20
C SER A 58 -3.62 2.05 -13.63
N ALA A 59 -3.44 2.22 -12.32
CA ALA A 59 -2.15 2.04 -11.67
C ALA A 59 -2.34 1.87 -10.16
N PHE A 60 -1.25 1.57 -9.46
CA PHE A 60 -1.27 1.42 -8.00
C PHE A 60 -0.01 1.99 -7.39
N ASN A 61 -0.14 2.55 -6.20
CA ASN A 61 1.01 2.72 -5.32
C ASN A 61 0.93 1.64 -4.25
N VAL A 62 2.06 1.03 -3.96
CA VAL A 62 2.21 0.05 -2.88
C VAL A 62 3.28 0.60 -1.95
N GLY A 63 2.98 0.69 -0.67
CA GLY A 63 3.94 1.28 0.26
C GLY A 63 3.73 0.88 1.70
N ILE A 64 4.80 1.05 2.46
CA ILE A 64 4.86 0.70 3.88
C ILE A 64 5.51 1.87 4.60
N ASN A 65 4.93 2.27 5.73
CA ASN A 65 5.59 3.19 6.64
C ASN A 65 6.17 2.34 7.77
N ASP A 66 7.49 2.22 7.79
CA ASP A 66 8.19 1.37 8.77
C ASP A 66 8.97 2.25 9.74
N GLY A 67 8.48 2.36 10.96
CA GLY A 67 9.07 3.19 11.98
C GLY A 67 8.42 4.56 12.12
N LYS A 68 8.57 5.15 13.30
CA LYS A 68 7.93 6.41 13.65
C LYS A 68 8.30 7.55 12.71
N ASP A 69 9.58 7.66 12.36
CA ASP A 69 10.06 8.78 11.55
C ASP A 69 9.66 8.67 10.08
N SER A 70 9.16 7.51 9.65
CA SER A 70 8.58 7.34 8.31
C SER A 70 7.07 7.58 8.29
N GLY A 71 6.48 7.89 9.46
CA GLY A 71 5.06 8.16 9.55
C GLY A 71 4.20 7.00 10.04
N GLN A 72 4.80 5.92 10.54
CA GLN A 72 4.04 4.81 11.09
C GLN A 72 3.34 5.25 12.38
N THR A 73 2.01 5.29 12.36
CA THR A 73 1.19 5.68 13.51
C THR A 73 0.50 4.49 14.16
N ILE A 74 0.23 3.44 13.40
CA ILE A 74 -0.35 2.19 13.88
C ILE A 74 0.78 1.17 13.99
N ILE A 75 0.95 0.60 15.19
CA ILE A 75 2.12 -0.24 15.49
C ILE A 75 2.14 -1.54 14.71
N HIS A 76 0.99 -2.16 14.44
CA HIS A 76 0.93 -3.38 13.64
C HIS A 76 1.32 -3.09 12.19
N CYS A 77 2.27 -3.82 11.67
CA CYS A 77 2.74 -3.71 10.28
C CYS A 77 1.56 -3.78 9.31
N HIS A 78 1.53 -2.86 8.34
CA HIS A 78 0.52 -2.88 7.29
C HIS A 78 1.08 -2.29 6.01
N ILE A 79 0.60 -2.83 4.89
CA ILE A 79 1.04 -2.45 3.56
C ILE A 79 -0.14 -1.78 2.86
N HIS A 80 0.09 -0.56 2.37
CA HIS A 80 -0.91 0.18 1.61
C HIS A 80 -0.97 -0.32 0.18
N LEU A 81 -2.17 -0.56 -0.32
CA LEU A 81 -2.45 -0.80 -1.73
C LEU A 81 -3.40 0.32 -2.18
N ILE A 82 -2.87 1.26 -2.92
CA ILE A 82 -3.58 2.49 -3.28
C ILE A 82 -3.89 2.49 -4.76
N PRO A 83 -5.18 2.29 -5.13
CA PRO A 83 -5.56 2.38 -6.54
C PRO A 83 -5.39 3.79 -7.07
N ARG A 84 -4.83 3.92 -8.27
CA ARG A 84 -4.63 5.20 -8.91
C ARG A 84 -5.43 5.24 -10.21
N ARG A 85 -5.89 6.45 -10.54
CA ARG A 85 -6.70 6.67 -11.73
C ARG A 85 -6.15 7.84 -12.51
N LYS A 86 -6.40 7.88 -13.81
CA LYS A 86 -5.96 8.99 -14.65
C LYS A 86 -6.51 10.30 -14.07
N ASP A 87 -5.64 11.29 -13.94
CA ASP A 87 -5.98 12.64 -13.48
C ASP A 87 -6.51 12.72 -12.03
N ASP A 88 -6.26 11.71 -11.22
CA ASP A 88 -6.63 11.75 -9.79
C ASP A 88 -5.81 12.79 -9.01
N VAL A 89 -4.61 13.09 -9.49
CA VAL A 89 -3.81 14.26 -9.09
C VAL A 89 -3.27 14.91 -10.35
N SER A 90 -2.91 16.20 -10.28
CA SER A 90 -2.46 16.93 -11.46
C SER A 90 -1.14 16.39 -12.02
N ASP A 91 -0.22 16.00 -11.13
CA ASP A 91 1.09 15.47 -11.54
C ASP A 91 1.54 14.38 -10.56
N PRO A 92 1.43 13.10 -10.95
CA PRO A 92 1.82 11.99 -10.09
C PRO A 92 3.32 11.66 -10.12
N THR A 93 4.11 12.39 -10.89
CA THR A 93 5.54 12.09 -11.10
C THR A 93 6.27 11.91 -9.78
N GLY A 94 7.05 10.83 -9.68
CA GLY A 94 7.85 10.51 -8.53
C GLY A 94 7.17 9.64 -7.49
N GLY A 95 5.83 9.63 -7.46
CA GLY A 95 5.06 8.75 -6.56
C GLY A 95 5.56 8.75 -5.13
N VAL A 96 6.13 7.62 -4.68
CA VAL A 96 6.62 7.43 -3.30
C VAL A 96 7.71 8.43 -2.89
N ARG A 97 8.39 9.05 -3.85
CA ARG A 97 9.35 10.12 -3.56
C ARG A 97 8.69 11.33 -2.92
N GLY A 98 7.36 11.42 -3.01
CA GLY A 98 6.58 12.47 -2.37
C GLY A 98 6.61 12.47 -0.85
N VAL A 99 7.26 11.48 -0.21
CA VAL A 99 7.55 11.52 1.23
C VAL A 99 8.38 12.74 1.59
N PHE A 100 9.14 13.26 0.62
CA PHE A 100 9.79 14.58 0.68
C PHE A 100 9.24 15.37 -0.50
N PRO A 101 8.19 16.18 -0.32
CA PRO A 101 7.49 16.82 -1.45
C PRO A 101 8.38 17.58 -2.42
N GLU A 102 9.37 18.34 -1.93
CA GLU A 102 10.29 19.09 -2.78
C GLU A 102 11.31 18.22 -3.51
N LYS A 103 11.39 16.93 -3.17
CA LYS A 103 12.27 15.96 -3.84
C LYS A 103 11.51 14.98 -4.70
N ARG A 104 10.22 15.17 -4.86
CA ARG A 104 9.35 14.23 -5.58
C ARG A 104 9.78 14.06 -7.05
N LYS A 105 10.11 15.16 -7.70
CA LYS A 105 10.58 15.14 -9.10
C LYS A 105 12.10 15.08 -9.16
N TYR A 106 12.61 14.44 -10.19
CA TYR A 106 14.05 14.35 -10.49
C TYR A 106 14.27 14.56 -11.98
N PRO A 107 15.50 15.01 -12.37
CA PRO A 107 15.82 15.26 -13.78
C PRO A 107 15.64 14.04 -14.67
#